data_7a5e3c7f16ba216750a490d960bce8c6
#
_entry.id   7a5e3c7f16ba216750a490d960bce8c6
#
_cell.length_a   1.000
_cell.length_b   1.000
_cell.length_c   1.000
_cell.angle_alpha   90.00
_cell.angle_beta   90.00
_cell.angle_gamma   90.00
#
_symmetry.space_group_name_H-M   'P 1'
#
loop_
_entity.id
_entity.type
_entity.pdbx_description
1 polymer ?
#
loop_
_entity_poly.entity_id
_entity_poly.type
_entity_poly.pdbx_seq_one_letter_code
_entity_poly.pdbx_strand_id
1 'polypeptide(L)'
;MDLVAIGHVTFDETPSGVRPGGSAYYVALAARRLGLEVGVLTSIAPDFPSDVFPGGITVATVSSPRTTRYRVGEAGGSRTLTLLSRAADIEIQHLPEGWKSAPLAVLCPVVGEVDPALVSAFDDASLAVLPQGWMRTRGKGGVMGPQPWEDADDVLPLTQLLVLSEEDVPGSEETAVKCFDQVPLGAITRARRGATLYVNGEPYHVDPDRAAETDPTGAGDVFATTLLIEYQRVGDAWEAAAAAACAGAATVEGPGATALLDRAGLAARLAAYQRRLAG
;
A
#
# COMPACT_ATOMS: atom_id res chain seq x y z
N MET A 1 7.54 -17.67 -4.02
CA MET A 1 6.78 -16.44 -3.77
C MET A 1 6.98 -15.51 -4.93
N ASP A 2 5.89 -14.95 -5.46
CA ASP A 2 5.97 -13.97 -6.55
C ASP A 2 6.04 -12.54 -6.01
N LEU A 3 5.43 -12.31 -4.81
CA LEU A 3 5.47 -11.04 -4.12
C LEU A 3 5.56 -11.23 -2.62
N VAL A 4 6.36 -10.39 -1.94
CA VAL A 4 6.43 -10.31 -0.47
C VAL A 4 5.94 -8.94 0.00
N ALA A 5 4.93 -8.92 0.86
CA ALA A 5 4.43 -7.72 1.53
C ALA A 5 4.93 -7.68 2.98
N ILE A 6 5.50 -6.56 3.43
CA ILE A 6 6.06 -6.39 4.77
C ILE A 6 5.43 -5.19 5.46
N GLY A 7 4.72 -5.44 6.55
CA GLY A 7 4.05 -4.42 7.35
C GLY A 7 3.00 -5.04 8.27
N HIS A 8 2.46 -4.24 9.17
CA HIS A 8 1.40 -4.74 10.03
C HIS A 8 0.09 -4.96 9.28
N VAL A 9 -0.51 -6.11 9.52
CA VAL A 9 -1.96 -6.25 9.40
C VAL A 9 -2.58 -5.68 10.67
N THR A 10 -3.77 -5.13 10.57
CA THR A 10 -4.40 -4.39 11.66
C THR A 10 -5.82 -4.88 11.94
N PHE A 11 -6.33 -4.51 13.12
CA PHE A 11 -7.76 -4.43 13.34
C PHE A 11 -8.20 -2.98 13.21
N ASP A 12 -9.13 -2.70 12.32
CA ASP A 12 -9.72 -1.38 12.13
C ASP A 12 -11.12 -1.34 12.76
N GLU A 13 -11.26 -0.58 13.87
CA GLU A 13 -12.55 -0.27 14.47
C GLU A 13 -13.22 0.83 13.65
N THR A 14 -14.30 0.49 12.98
CA THR A 14 -15.13 1.40 12.19
C THR A 14 -16.52 1.52 12.80
N PRO A 15 -17.35 2.49 12.40
CA PRO A 15 -18.74 2.55 12.85
C PRO A 15 -19.56 1.29 12.53
N SER A 16 -19.16 0.52 11.50
CA SER A 16 -19.80 -0.74 11.10
C SER A 16 -19.25 -1.99 11.79
N GLY A 17 -18.24 -1.85 12.65
CA GLY A 17 -17.62 -2.94 13.39
C GLY A 17 -16.10 -3.01 13.23
N VAL A 18 -15.52 -4.09 13.77
CA VAL A 18 -14.09 -4.37 13.66
C VAL A 18 -13.84 -5.26 12.46
N ARG A 19 -12.83 -4.90 11.66
CA ARG A 19 -12.44 -5.66 10.49
C ARG A 19 -10.91 -5.72 10.33
N PRO A 20 -10.37 -6.70 9.59
CA PRO A 20 -8.97 -6.69 9.18
C PRO A 20 -8.64 -5.48 8.29
N GLY A 21 -7.43 -4.97 8.44
CA GLY A 21 -6.90 -3.85 7.67
C GLY A 21 -5.39 -3.83 7.66
N GLY A 22 -4.83 -2.65 7.40
CA GLY A 22 -3.39 -2.44 7.25
C GLY A 22 -2.91 -2.63 5.81
N SER A 23 -1.85 -1.89 5.44
CA SER A 23 -1.36 -1.89 4.05
C SER A 23 -0.94 -3.28 3.59
N ALA A 24 -0.23 -4.06 4.41
CA ALA A 24 0.17 -5.43 4.05
C ALA A 24 -1.03 -6.36 3.76
N TYR A 25 -2.17 -6.14 4.42
CA TYR A 25 -3.39 -6.88 4.14
C TYR A 25 -3.95 -6.58 2.74
N TYR A 26 -4.09 -5.30 2.38
CA TYR A 26 -4.61 -4.90 1.07
C TYR A 26 -3.65 -5.24 -0.07
N VAL A 27 -2.34 -5.03 0.13
CA VAL A 27 -1.28 -5.44 -0.82
C VAL A 27 -1.38 -6.93 -1.12
N ALA A 28 -1.45 -7.76 -0.08
CA ALA A 28 -1.50 -9.21 -0.23
C ALA A 28 -2.76 -9.68 -0.97
N LEU A 29 -3.92 -9.15 -0.59
CA LEU A 29 -5.17 -9.53 -1.24
C LEU A 29 -5.23 -9.06 -2.70
N ALA A 30 -4.76 -7.85 -3.00
CA ALA A 30 -4.71 -7.34 -4.36
C ALA A 30 -3.78 -8.20 -5.24
N ALA A 31 -2.56 -8.48 -4.78
CA ALA A 31 -1.61 -9.33 -5.49
C ALA A 31 -2.18 -10.75 -5.71
N ARG A 32 -2.81 -11.34 -4.70
CA ARG A 32 -3.44 -12.65 -4.82
C ARG A 32 -4.60 -12.66 -5.82
N ARG A 33 -5.45 -11.64 -5.84
CA ARG A 33 -6.52 -11.45 -6.83
C ARG A 33 -5.97 -11.35 -8.26
N LEU A 34 -4.79 -10.75 -8.41
CA LEU A 34 -4.08 -10.68 -9.69
C LEU A 34 -3.30 -11.96 -10.04
N GLY A 35 -3.43 -13.03 -9.25
CA GLY A 35 -2.95 -14.37 -9.56
C GLY A 35 -1.59 -14.73 -9.00
N LEU A 36 -0.98 -13.91 -8.13
CA LEU A 36 0.34 -14.13 -7.56
C LEU A 36 0.30 -15.04 -6.32
N GLU A 37 1.39 -15.77 -6.07
CA GLU A 37 1.69 -16.42 -4.80
C GLU A 37 2.39 -15.41 -3.87
N VAL A 38 1.78 -15.13 -2.70
CA VAL A 38 2.12 -13.99 -1.86
C VAL A 38 2.65 -14.44 -0.50
N GLY A 39 3.78 -13.84 -0.08
CA GLY A 39 4.28 -13.87 1.29
C GLY A 39 3.85 -12.60 2.05
N VAL A 40 3.38 -12.73 3.28
CA VAL A 40 3.11 -11.59 4.18
C VAL A 40 3.98 -11.75 5.42
N LEU A 41 4.91 -10.83 5.65
CA LEU A 41 5.63 -10.71 6.91
C LEU A 41 4.98 -9.62 7.75
N THR A 42 4.42 -10.02 8.89
CA THR A 42 3.67 -9.14 9.77
C THR A 42 3.87 -9.48 11.24
N SER A 43 3.40 -8.61 12.14
CA SER A 43 3.40 -8.87 13.58
C SER A 43 1.98 -8.86 14.12
N ILE A 44 1.58 -9.96 14.75
CA ILE A 44 0.22 -10.17 15.28
C ILE A 44 0.24 -10.86 16.64
N ALA A 45 -0.85 -10.70 17.37
CA ALA A 45 -1.16 -11.48 18.56
C ALA A 45 -1.96 -12.75 18.21
N PRO A 46 -2.08 -13.73 19.13
CA PRO A 46 -2.82 -14.96 18.89
C PRO A 46 -4.33 -14.78 18.63
N ASP A 47 -4.88 -13.60 18.91
CA ASP A 47 -6.31 -13.28 18.68
C ASP A 47 -6.62 -12.83 17.24
N PHE A 48 -5.59 -12.71 16.38
CA PHE A 48 -5.82 -12.37 14.98
C PHE A 48 -6.33 -13.61 14.20
N PRO A 49 -7.46 -13.49 13.48
CA PRO A 49 -8.05 -14.64 12.80
C PRO A 49 -7.12 -15.22 11.73
N SER A 50 -6.91 -16.54 11.76
CA SER A 50 -6.02 -17.23 10.80
C SER A 50 -6.64 -17.38 9.40
N ASP A 51 -7.95 -17.24 9.28
CA ASP A 51 -8.73 -17.41 8.04
C ASP A 51 -8.94 -16.11 7.24
N VAL A 52 -8.30 -15.03 7.68
CA VAL A 52 -8.38 -13.70 7.02
C VAL A 52 -7.77 -13.72 5.63
N PHE A 53 -6.76 -14.56 5.42
CA PHE A 53 -6.08 -14.68 4.14
C PHE A 53 -6.55 -15.90 3.35
N PRO A 54 -6.95 -15.74 2.08
CA PRO A 54 -7.29 -16.86 1.22
C PRO A 54 -6.07 -17.72 0.87
N GLY A 55 -6.31 -18.93 0.34
CA GLY A 55 -5.24 -19.79 -0.16
C GLY A 55 -4.36 -19.11 -1.20
N GLY A 56 -3.04 -19.41 -1.18
CA GLY A 56 -2.02 -18.77 -2.00
C GLY A 56 -1.40 -17.53 -1.34
N ILE A 57 -1.74 -17.27 -0.07
CA ILE A 57 -1.03 -16.31 0.79
C ILE A 57 -0.42 -17.08 1.95
N THR A 58 0.91 -16.97 2.10
CA THR A 58 1.67 -17.55 3.21
C THR A 58 2.04 -16.44 4.19
N VAL A 59 1.75 -16.62 5.47
CA VAL A 59 2.00 -15.60 6.49
C VAL A 59 3.16 -16.04 7.39
N ALA A 60 4.19 -15.21 7.48
CA ALA A 60 5.25 -15.28 8.50
C ALA A 60 4.94 -14.23 9.57
N THR A 61 4.99 -14.64 10.84
CA THR A 61 4.55 -13.77 11.94
C THR A 61 5.66 -13.52 12.95
N VAL A 62 5.82 -12.25 13.31
CA VAL A 62 6.54 -11.85 14.53
C VAL A 62 5.54 -11.88 15.67
N SER A 63 5.85 -12.65 16.72
CA SER A 63 4.96 -12.76 17.88
C SER A 63 4.85 -11.44 18.63
N SER A 64 3.63 -11.02 18.94
CA SER A 64 3.36 -9.82 19.70
C SER A 64 2.26 -10.06 20.74
N PRO A 65 2.28 -9.39 21.90
CA PRO A 65 1.22 -9.47 22.90
C PRO A 65 -0.09 -8.80 22.43
N ARG A 66 -0.02 -7.96 21.40
CA ARG A 66 -1.17 -7.24 20.84
C ARG A 66 -1.01 -7.08 19.35
N THR A 67 -2.11 -7.22 18.60
CA THR A 67 -2.18 -6.81 17.19
C THR A 67 -2.33 -5.29 17.09
N THR A 68 -1.76 -4.69 16.08
CA THR A 68 -1.96 -3.26 15.80
C THR A 68 -3.44 -2.99 15.52
N ARG A 69 -3.98 -1.99 16.21
CA ARG A 69 -5.40 -1.66 16.15
C ARG A 69 -5.58 -0.16 15.98
N TYR A 70 -6.39 0.21 15.02
CA TYR A 70 -6.81 1.59 14.82
C TYR A 70 -8.31 1.75 15.06
N ARG A 71 -8.69 2.93 15.56
CA ARG A 71 -10.05 3.44 15.43
C ARG A 71 -10.08 4.42 14.26
N VAL A 72 -10.94 4.11 13.28
CA VAL A 72 -11.20 4.96 12.12
C VAL A 72 -12.39 5.84 12.46
N GLY A 73 -12.17 7.15 12.40
CA GLY A 73 -13.19 8.16 12.67
C GLY A 73 -13.17 9.26 11.64
N GLU A 74 -14.00 10.25 11.86
CA GLU A 74 -14.07 11.46 11.05
C GLU A 74 -14.11 12.68 11.98
N ALA A 75 -13.32 13.69 11.66
CA ALA A 75 -13.36 14.98 12.35
C ALA A 75 -13.21 16.11 11.34
N GLY A 76 -14.15 17.05 11.36
CA GLY A 76 -14.13 18.20 10.44
C GLY A 76 -14.20 17.85 8.96
N GLY A 77 -14.84 16.71 8.61
CA GLY A 77 -14.93 16.22 7.22
C GLY A 77 -13.67 15.49 6.73
N SER A 78 -12.67 15.27 7.60
CA SER A 78 -11.46 14.53 7.28
C SER A 78 -11.40 13.22 8.06
N ARG A 79 -10.87 12.16 7.43
CA ARG A 79 -10.63 10.88 8.08
C ARG A 79 -9.58 11.04 9.18
N THR A 80 -9.85 10.44 10.33
CA THR A 80 -8.93 10.40 11.46
C THR A 80 -8.59 8.97 11.85
N LEU A 81 -7.33 8.75 12.21
CA LEU A 81 -6.85 7.46 12.72
C LEU A 81 -6.38 7.63 14.15
N THR A 82 -6.88 6.81 15.06
CA THR A 82 -6.41 6.75 16.45
C THR A 82 -5.79 5.39 16.71
N LEU A 83 -4.50 5.36 17.02
CA LEU A 83 -3.78 4.13 17.40
C LEU A 83 -4.20 3.68 18.79
N LEU A 84 -4.83 2.53 18.90
CA LEU A 84 -5.28 1.92 20.16
C LEU A 84 -4.25 0.95 20.73
N SER A 85 -3.62 0.15 19.88
CA SER A 85 -2.51 -0.75 20.21
C SER A 85 -1.54 -0.87 19.04
N ARG A 86 -0.28 -1.22 19.35
CA ARG A 86 0.78 -1.45 18.36
C ARG A 86 1.38 -2.83 18.60
N ALA A 87 1.59 -3.59 17.53
CA ALA A 87 2.32 -4.85 17.55
C ALA A 87 3.85 -4.63 17.59
N ALA A 88 4.62 -5.70 17.67
CA ALA A 88 6.07 -5.65 17.70
C ALA A 88 6.66 -5.22 16.35
N ASP A 89 7.88 -4.69 16.38
CA ASP A 89 8.62 -4.28 15.19
C ASP A 89 8.99 -5.46 14.30
N ILE A 90 9.10 -5.19 13.01
CA ILE A 90 9.50 -6.14 11.98
C ILE A 90 10.91 -5.75 11.53
N GLU A 91 11.87 -6.61 11.80
CA GLU A 91 13.29 -6.41 11.51
C GLU A 91 13.78 -7.44 10.50
N ILE A 92 14.96 -7.22 9.92
CA ILE A 92 15.54 -8.04 8.85
C ILE A 92 15.67 -9.54 9.22
N GLN A 93 15.95 -9.85 10.49
CA GLN A 93 16.06 -11.25 10.95
C GLN A 93 14.73 -12.01 10.95
N HIS A 94 13.59 -11.30 10.87
CA HIS A 94 12.26 -11.90 10.79
C HIS A 94 11.90 -12.35 9.37
N LEU A 95 12.62 -11.85 8.35
CA LEU A 95 12.37 -12.21 6.95
C LEU A 95 12.79 -13.64 6.67
N PRO A 96 11.87 -14.54 6.25
CA PRO A 96 12.24 -15.90 5.87
C PRO A 96 13.26 -15.89 4.73
N GLU A 97 14.33 -16.69 4.86
CA GLU A 97 15.45 -16.69 3.90
C GLU A 97 14.99 -16.94 2.44
N GLY A 98 14.08 -17.90 2.26
CA GLY A 98 13.52 -18.20 0.92
C GLY A 98 12.64 -17.11 0.30
N TRP A 99 12.36 -16.01 1.03
CA TRP A 99 11.54 -14.91 0.52
C TRP A 99 12.37 -13.76 -0.06
N LYS A 100 13.65 -13.70 0.25
CA LYS A 100 14.58 -12.67 -0.25
C LYS A 100 14.73 -12.69 -1.79
N SER A 101 14.52 -13.86 -2.39
CA SER A 101 14.56 -14.05 -3.85
C SER A 101 13.22 -13.81 -4.56
N ALA A 102 12.21 -13.27 -3.87
CA ALA A 102 10.96 -12.91 -4.52
C ALA A 102 11.20 -11.79 -5.55
N PRO A 103 10.64 -11.89 -6.77
CA PRO A 103 10.84 -10.88 -7.80
C PRO A 103 10.18 -9.54 -7.48
N LEU A 104 9.17 -9.53 -6.60
CA LEU A 104 8.47 -8.32 -6.15
C LEU A 104 8.46 -8.25 -4.62
N ALA A 105 8.74 -7.05 -4.09
CA ALA A 105 8.61 -6.78 -2.66
C ALA A 105 7.90 -5.44 -2.42
N VAL A 106 7.14 -5.36 -1.33
CA VAL A 106 6.45 -4.14 -0.92
C VAL A 106 6.69 -3.90 0.56
N LEU A 107 7.41 -2.83 0.90
CA LEU A 107 7.50 -2.33 2.27
C LEU A 107 6.37 -1.33 2.50
N CYS A 108 5.48 -1.65 3.41
CA CYS A 108 4.26 -0.88 3.63
C CYS A 108 3.96 -0.68 5.13
N PRO A 109 4.83 0.05 5.86
CA PRO A 109 4.62 0.37 7.26
C PRO A 109 3.33 1.17 7.46
N VAL A 110 2.69 0.98 8.63
CA VAL A 110 1.48 1.73 9.01
C VAL A 110 1.67 2.59 10.26
N VAL A 111 2.69 2.28 11.09
CA VAL A 111 2.98 2.96 12.36
C VAL A 111 4.47 2.95 12.73
N GLY A 112 5.34 2.98 11.72
CA GLY A 112 6.80 2.95 11.88
C GLY A 112 7.36 1.63 12.41
N GLU A 113 6.68 0.52 12.10
CA GLU A 113 7.02 -0.80 12.61
C GLU A 113 8.00 -1.59 11.74
N VAL A 114 8.16 -1.20 10.50
CA VAL A 114 9.08 -1.85 9.55
C VAL A 114 10.44 -1.18 9.65
N ASP A 115 11.48 -1.96 9.93
CA ASP A 115 12.85 -1.48 9.91
C ASP A 115 13.23 -1.05 8.49
N PRO A 116 13.63 0.20 8.26
CA PRO A 116 14.08 0.69 6.95
C PRO A 116 15.19 -0.16 6.34
N ALA A 117 16.06 -0.77 7.13
CA ALA A 117 17.13 -1.65 6.66
C ALA A 117 16.64 -2.87 5.85
N LEU A 118 15.34 -3.22 5.96
CA LEU A 118 14.73 -4.29 5.16
C LEU A 118 14.79 -4.04 3.65
N VAL A 119 14.96 -2.78 3.20
CA VAL A 119 15.12 -2.48 1.76
C VAL A 119 16.33 -3.21 1.17
N SER A 120 17.41 -3.38 1.94
CA SER A 120 18.64 -4.03 1.50
C SER A 120 18.54 -5.57 1.42
N ALA A 121 17.41 -6.14 1.83
CA ALA A 121 17.21 -7.60 1.75
C ALA A 121 16.69 -8.05 0.36
N PHE A 122 16.41 -7.13 -0.56
CA PHE A 122 15.74 -7.37 -1.84
C PHE A 122 16.52 -6.78 -3.03
N ASP A 123 17.83 -7.04 -3.09
CA ASP A 123 18.74 -6.46 -4.10
C ASP A 123 18.33 -6.74 -5.56
N ASP A 124 17.70 -7.88 -5.81
CA ASP A 124 17.28 -8.32 -7.16
C ASP A 124 15.77 -8.15 -7.40
N ALA A 125 15.00 -7.65 -6.44
CA ALA A 125 13.55 -7.48 -6.58
C ALA A 125 13.18 -6.09 -7.12
N SER A 126 12.02 -6.00 -7.80
CA SER A 126 11.35 -4.72 -7.97
C SER A 126 10.68 -4.35 -6.65
N LEU A 127 11.32 -3.44 -5.90
CA LEU A 127 10.88 -3.03 -4.58
C LEU A 127 9.96 -1.81 -4.65
N ALA A 128 8.75 -1.93 -4.12
CA ALA A 128 7.86 -0.80 -3.88
C ALA A 128 7.88 -0.39 -2.40
N VAL A 129 7.76 0.91 -2.17
CA VAL A 129 7.67 1.48 -0.83
C VAL A 129 6.42 2.36 -0.70
N LEU A 130 5.63 2.07 0.33
CA LEU A 130 4.46 2.83 0.75
C LEU A 130 4.76 3.41 2.14
N PRO A 131 5.44 4.57 2.25
CA PRO A 131 6.11 4.99 3.48
C PRO A 131 5.18 5.61 4.53
N GLN A 132 3.86 5.57 4.35
CA GLN A 132 2.90 6.28 5.21
C GLN A 132 3.14 6.06 6.71
N GLY A 133 3.56 4.86 7.14
CA GLY A 133 3.84 4.57 8.54
C GLY A 133 5.11 5.22 9.06
N TRP A 134 6.09 5.46 8.23
CA TRP A 134 7.31 6.22 8.56
C TRP A 134 7.07 7.74 8.58
N MET A 135 6.02 8.19 7.89
CA MET A 135 5.61 9.60 7.80
C MET A 135 4.54 9.98 8.82
N ARG A 136 4.21 9.10 9.78
CA ARG A 136 3.17 9.32 10.80
C ARG A 136 3.69 9.05 12.20
N THR A 137 3.30 9.91 13.12
CA THR A 137 3.60 9.75 14.55
C THR A 137 2.34 9.74 15.40
N ARG A 138 2.45 9.12 16.60
CA ARG A 138 1.38 9.05 17.56
C ARG A 138 1.36 10.33 18.42
N GLY A 139 0.35 11.16 18.21
CA GLY A 139 0.11 12.35 19.01
C GLY A 139 -0.71 12.10 20.29
N LYS A 140 -1.18 13.18 20.89
CA LYS A 140 -1.99 13.17 22.10
C LYS A 140 -3.28 12.36 21.89
N GLY A 141 -3.59 11.50 22.87
CA GLY A 141 -4.78 10.63 22.78
C GLY A 141 -4.67 9.50 21.75
N GLY A 142 -3.50 9.28 21.17
CA GLY A 142 -3.27 8.24 20.16
C GLY A 142 -3.63 8.65 18.73
N VAL A 143 -4.07 9.88 18.51
CA VAL A 143 -4.38 10.39 17.16
C VAL A 143 -3.09 10.42 16.34
N MET A 144 -3.13 9.82 15.15
CA MET A 144 -2.00 9.83 14.24
C MET A 144 -1.89 11.19 13.56
N GLY A 145 -0.68 11.71 13.47
CA GLY A 145 -0.35 12.96 12.81
C GLY A 145 0.88 12.81 11.92
N PRO A 146 1.16 13.77 11.05
CA PRO A 146 2.32 13.72 10.17
C PRO A 146 3.63 13.88 10.94
N GLN A 147 4.70 13.29 10.39
CA GLN A 147 6.08 13.53 10.77
C GLN A 147 6.98 13.51 9.54
N PRO A 148 8.18 14.12 9.57
CA PRO A 148 9.17 13.95 8.52
C PRO A 148 9.58 12.47 8.38
N TRP A 149 9.89 12.05 7.17
CA TRP A 149 10.47 10.74 6.90
C TRP A 149 11.99 10.83 7.06
N GLU A 150 12.50 10.36 8.19
CA GLU A 150 13.91 10.53 8.56
C GLU A 150 14.85 9.64 7.74
N ASP A 151 14.43 8.41 7.41
CA ASP A 151 15.25 7.41 6.71
C ASP A 151 15.10 7.45 5.17
N ALA A 152 14.50 8.52 4.61
CA ALA A 152 14.22 8.62 3.18
C ALA A 152 15.48 8.45 2.32
N ASP A 153 16.58 9.09 2.69
CA ASP A 153 17.84 9.07 1.95
C ASP A 153 18.53 7.70 1.93
N ASP A 154 18.23 6.84 2.91
CA ASP A 154 18.72 5.45 2.97
C ASP A 154 17.82 4.47 2.19
N VAL A 155 16.52 4.75 2.11
CA VAL A 155 15.50 3.88 1.51
C VAL A 155 15.33 4.13 0.01
N LEU A 156 15.25 5.39 -0.40
CA LEU A 156 14.90 5.77 -1.78
C LEU A 156 15.88 5.25 -2.84
N PRO A 157 17.22 5.23 -2.62
CA PRO A 157 18.15 4.72 -3.64
C PRO A 157 17.96 3.24 -3.99
N LEU A 158 17.31 2.46 -3.12
CA LEU A 158 17.03 1.03 -3.32
C LEU A 158 15.57 0.79 -3.76
N THR A 159 14.78 1.84 -3.92
CA THR A 159 13.35 1.76 -4.24
C THR A 159 13.11 1.94 -5.74
N GLN A 160 12.38 1.00 -6.38
CA GLN A 160 11.98 1.09 -7.79
C GLN A 160 10.64 1.81 -7.95
N LEU A 161 9.75 1.70 -6.96
CA LEU A 161 8.44 2.35 -6.98
C LEU A 161 8.13 2.98 -5.62
N LEU A 162 7.90 4.29 -5.60
CA LEU A 162 7.42 5.03 -4.44
C LEU A 162 5.97 5.45 -4.64
N VAL A 163 5.08 5.10 -3.71
CA VAL A 163 3.68 5.58 -3.76
C VAL A 163 3.31 6.31 -2.48
N LEU A 164 2.85 7.54 -2.63
CA LEU A 164 2.35 8.41 -1.58
C LEU A 164 0.87 8.74 -1.82
N SER A 165 0.17 9.10 -0.76
CA SER A 165 -1.09 9.83 -0.85
C SER A 165 -0.84 11.33 -0.65
N GLU A 166 -1.66 12.19 -1.23
CA GLU A 166 -1.64 13.61 -0.91
C GLU A 166 -1.90 13.90 0.58
N GLU A 167 -2.56 12.96 1.28
CA GLU A 167 -2.78 13.04 2.73
C GLU A 167 -1.49 12.81 3.55
N ASP A 168 -0.49 12.14 2.98
CA ASP A 168 0.78 11.86 3.65
C ASP A 168 1.73 13.07 3.60
N VAL A 169 1.49 14.02 2.68
CA VAL A 169 2.33 15.20 2.44
C VAL A 169 1.56 16.53 2.57
N PRO A 170 0.85 16.77 3.66
CA PRO A 170 0.02 17.96 3.80
C PRO A 170 0.87 19.23 3.76
N GLY A 171 0.65 20.08 2.73
CA GLY A 171 1.27 21.40 2.59
C GLY A 171 2.71 21.40 2.10
N SER A 172 3.29 20.26 1.71
CA SER A 172 4.68 20.18 1.25
C SER A 172 4.87 19.24 0.08
N GLU A 173 4.18 19.51 -1.02
CA GLU A 173 4.35 18.73 -2.25
C GLU A 173 5.80 18.81 -2.79
N GLU A 174 6.50 19.93 -2.55
CA GLU A 174 7.93 20.09 -2.92
C GLU A 174 8.84 19.04 -2.25
N THR A 175 8.55 18.67 -1.00
CA THR A 175 9.34 17.63 -0.30
C THR A 175 9.08 16.26 -0.92
N ALA A 176 7.83 15.97 -1.30
CA ALA A 176 7.48 14.73 -1.98
C ALA A 176 8.13 14.64 -3.36
N VAL A 177 8.15 15.75 -4.13
CA VAL A 177 8.79 15.79 -5.46
C VAL A 177 10.27 15.41 -5.37
N LYS A 178 11.01 15.89 -4.37
CA LYS A 178 12.42 15.51 -4.16
C LYS A 178 12.63 14.00 -3.93
N CYS A 179 11.64 13.31 -3.35
CA CYS A 179 11.71 11.87 -3.23
C CYS A 179 11.56 11.18 -4.59
N PHE A 180 10.74 11.72 -5.49
CA PHE A 180 10.54 11.15 -6.83
C PHE A 180 11.71 11.35 -7.76
N ASP A 181 12.59 12.34 -7.52
CA ASP A 181 13.86 12.52 -8.24
C ASP A 181 14.85 11.37 -7.96
N GLN A 182 14.64 10.61 -6.88
CA GLN A 182 15.54 9.54 -6.42
C GLN A 182 15.05 8.13 -6.79
N VAL A 183 13.84 8.01 -7.38
CA VAL A 183 13.26 6.71 -7.74
C VAL A 183 12.89 6.67 -9.23
N PRO A 184 13.03 5.52 -9.92
CA PRO A 184 12.67 5.42 -11.33
C PRO A 184 11.18 5.66 -11.60
N LEU A 185 10.32 5.20 -10.68
CA LEU A 185 8.87 5.30 -10.80
C LEU A 185 8.25 5.75 -9.48
N GLY A 186 7.32 6.68 -9.54
CA GLY A 186 6.59 7.13 -8.37
C GLY A 186 5.16 7.53 -8.68
N ALA A 187 4.32 7.64 -7.64
CA ALA A 187 2.99 8.17 -7.79
C ALA A 187 2.51 8.90 -6.52
N ILE A 188 1.76 9.99 -6.70
CA ILE A 188 0.93 10.59 -5.66
C ILE A 188 -0.54 10.33 -6.00
N THR A 189 -1.24 9.57 -5.17
CA THR A 189 -2.69 9.36 -5.32
C THR A 189 -3.46 10.55 -4.77
N ARG A 190 -4.54 10.96 -5.50
CA ARG A 190 -5.35 12.15 -5.20
C ARG A 190 -6.84 11.84 -5.13
N ALA A 191 -7.18 10.66 -4.66
CA ALA A 191 -8.56 10.17 -4.55
C ALA A 191 -9.34 10.37 -5.87
N ARG A 192 -10.47 11.06 -5.83
CA ARG A 192 -11.34 11.33 -6.99
C ARG A 192 -10.70 12.17 -8.10
N ARG A 193 -9.52 12.75 -7.84
CA ARG A 193 -8.76 13.54 -8.82
C ARG A 193 -7.71 12.72 -9.57
N GLY A 194 -7.68 11.38 -9.38
CA GLY A 194 -6.75 10.48 -10.03
C GLY A 194 -5.40 10.42 -9.32
N ALA A 195 -4.31 10.48 -10.08
CA ALA A 195 -2.97 10.46 -9.54
C ALA A 195 -2.01 11.33 -10.38
N THR A 196 -0.87 11.67 -9.80
CA THR A 196 0.30 12.12 -10.56
C THR A 196 1.31 10.99 -10.58
N LEU A 197 1.63 10.50 -11.77
CA LEU A 197 2.70 9.53 -12.03
C LEU A 197 4.00 10.29 -12.24
N TYR A 198 5.09 9.83 -11.64
CA TYR A 198 6.43 10.35 -11.85
C TYR A 198 7.28 9.27 -12.53
N VAL A 199 7.85 9.59 -13.67
CA VAL A 199 8.78 8.72 -14.41
C VAL A 199 10.11 9.42 -14.50
N ASN A 200 11.14 8.92 -13.82
CA ASN A 200 12.44 9.57 -13.67
C ASN A 200 12.33 11.05 -13.24
N GLY A 201 11.48 11.34 -12.24
CA GLY A 201 11.20 12.67 -11.71
C GLY A 201 10.19 13.51 -12.50
N GLU A 202 9.90 13.17 -13.75
CA GLU A 202 8.95 13.93 -14.59
C GLU A 202 7.49 13.58 -14.26
N PRO A 203 6.64 14.58 -13.96
CA PRO A 203 5.25 14.35 -13.56
C PRO A 203 4.30 14.20 -14.76
N TYR A 204 3.39 13.25 -14.68
CA TYR A 204 2.32 12.97 -15.64
C TYR A 204 0.99 12.79 -14.94
N HIS A 205 -0.07 13.38 -15.49
CA HIS A 205 -1.41 13.19 -14.94
C HIS A 205 -1.98 11.82 -15.31
N VAL A 206 -2.57 11.15 -14.33
CA VAL A 206 -3.34 9.91 -14.52
C VAL A 206 -4.79 10.23 -14.16
N ASP A 207 -5.67 10.18 -15.17
CA ASP A 207 -7.10 10.42 -14.98
C ASP A 207 -7.71 9.44 -13.99
N PRO A 208 -8.67 9.87 -13.15
CA PRO A 208 -9.39 8.95 -12.28
C PRO A 208 -10.31 8.04 -13.08
N ASP A 209 -10.43 6.78 -12.68
CA ASP A 209 -11.57 5.99 -13.12
C ASP A 209 -12.82 6.33 -12.31
N ARG A 210 -14.01 6.13 -12.90
CA ARG A 210 -15.30 6.43 -12.25
C ARG A 210 -15.61 5.36 -11.22
N ALA A 211 -15.97 5.78 -10.02
CA ALA A 211 -16.36 4.88 -8.93
C ALA A 211 -17.49 5.50 -8.08
N ALA A 212 -18.37 4.65 -7.59
CA ALA A 212 -19.34 4.99 -6.54
C ALA A 212 -18.71 4.65 -5.18
N GLU A 213 -18.03 5.64 -4.57
CA GLU A 213 -17.29 5.44 -3.34
C GLU A 213 -18.19 5.08 -2.16
N THR A 214 -17.90 3.92 -1.58
CA THR A 214 -18.50 3.38 -0.35
C THR A 214 -17.49 3.41 0.79
N ASP A 215 -16.23 3.00 0.53
CA ASP A 215 -15.17 2.90 1.53
C ASP A 215 -13.79 3.12 0.87
N PRO A 216 -13.08 4.22 1.16
CA PRO A 216 -11.80 4.53 0.54
C PRO A 216 -10.62 3.70 1.09
N THR A 217 -10.84 2.87 2.11
CA THR A 217 -9.76 2.15 2.79
C THR A 217 -9.07 1.16 1.87
N GLY A 218 -7.73 1.22 1.79
CA GLY A 218 -6.89 0.31 1.01
C GLY A 218 -6.78 0.66 -0.48
N ALA A 219 -7.49 1.69 -0.98
CA ALA A 219 -7.42 2.05 -2.40
C ALA A 219 -6.01 2.44 -2.85
N GLY A 220 -5.25 3.16 -2.01
CA GLY A 220 -3.85 3.51 -2.25
C GLY A 220 -2.94 2.29 -2.29
N ASP A 221 -3.13 1.35 -1.36
CA ASP A 221 -2.36 0.10 -1.32
C ASP A 221 -2.62 -0.76 -2.56
N VAL A 222 -3.88 -0.85 -2.98
CA VAL A 222 -4.29 -1.58 -4.19
C VAL A 222 -3.78 -0.91 -5.45
N PHE A 223 -3.83 0.42 -5.52
CA PHE A 223 -3.22 1.21 -6.60
C PHE A 223 -1.73 0.89 -6.72
N ALA A 224 -0.97 1.02 -5.63
CA ALA A 224 0.47 0.78 -5.61
C ALA A 224 0.83 -0.66 -6.01
N THR A 225 0.13 -1.64 -5.45
CA THR A 225 0.32 -3.07 -5.77
C THR A 225 0.06 -3.35 -7.24
N THR A 226 -1.03 -2.80 -7.78
CA THR A 226 -1.37 -2.99 -9.19
C THR A 226 -0.37 -2.30 -10.10
N LEU A 227 0.08 -1.09 -9.76
CA LEU A 227 1.10 -0.37 -10.51
C LEU A 227 2.40 -1.18 -10.59
N LEU A 228 2.87 -1.71 -9.46
CA LEU A 228 4.07 -2.55 -9.40
C LEU A 228 3.94 -3.79 -10.29
N ILE A 229 2.86 -4.56 -10.11
CA ILE A 229 2.62 -5.82 -10.82
C ILE A 229 2.46 -5.59 -12.33
N GLU A 230 1.68 -4.59 -12.74
CA GLU A 230 1.45 -4.31 -14.14
C GLU A 230 2.70 -3.72 -14.80
N TYR A 231 3.44 -2.84 -14.12
CA TYR A 231 4.70 -2.32 -14.65
C TYR A 231 5.73 -3.44 -14.89
N GLN A 232 5.87 -4.36 -13.93
CA GLN A 232 6.74 -5.53 -14.11
C GLN A 232 6.28 -6.42 -15.28
N ARG A 233 4.97 -6.50 -15.52
CA ARG A 233 4.40 -7.34 -16.59
C ARG A 233 4.54 -6.75 -17.98
N VAL A 234 4.31 -5.43 -18.15
CA VAL A 234 4.21 -4.78 -19.46
C VAL A 234 5.39 -3.86 -19.81
N GLY A 235 6.13 -3.38 -18.80
CA GLY A 235 7.25 -2.44 -18.97
C GLY A 235 6.83 -1.02 -19.36
N ASP A 236 5.52 -0.73 -19.38
CA ASP A 236 4.96 0.58 -19.72
C ASP A 236 4.31 1.22 -18.47
N ALA A 237 4.87 2.34 -18.03
CA ALA A 237 4.45 3.01 -16.80
C ALA A 237 3.05 3.64 -16.91
N TRP A 238 2.65 4.10 -18.11
CA TRP A 238 1.33 4.72 -18.32
C TRP A 238 0.22 3.66 -18.38
N GLU A 239 0.46 2.54 -19.06
CA GLU A 239 -0.47 1.41 -19.07
C GLU A 239 -0.65 0.84 -17.67
N ALA A 240 0.45 0.67 -16.93
CA ALA A 240 0.42 0.19 -15.56
C ALA A 240 -0.32 1.16 -14.62
N ALA A 241 -0.11 2.48 -14.77
CA ALA A 241 -0.80 3.49 -13.97
C ALA A 241 -2.31 3.57 -14.28
N ALA A 242 -2.70 3.40 -15.56
CA ALA A 242 -4.10 3.30 -15.95
C ALA A 242 -4.79 2.08 -15.32
N ALA A 243 -4.12 0.92 -15.31
CA ALA A 243 -4.61 -0.27 -14.63
C ALA A 243 -4.71 -0.07 -13.11
N ALA A 244 -3.72 0.59 -12.50
CA ALA A 244 -3.70 0.95 -11.08
C ALA A 244 -4.86 1.88 -10.70
N ALA A 245 -5.16 2.89 -11.54
CA ALA A 245 -6.31 3.78 -11.34
C ALA A 245 -7.63 3.01 -11.37
N CYS A 246 -7.79 2.06 -12.30
CA CYS A 246 -8.96 1.18 -12.37
C CYS A 246 -9.10 0.29 -11.12
N ALA A 247 -8.00 -0.29 -10.62
CA ALA A 247 -8.01 -1.16 -9.46
C ALA A 247 -8.32 -0.39 -8.17
N GLY A 248 -7.68 0.78 -7.98
CA GLY A 248 -7.96 1.67 -6.85
C GLY A 248 -9.41 2.16 -6.84
N ALA A 249 -9.94 2.55 -8.01
CA ALA A 249 -11.33 2.97 -8.16
C ALA A 249 -12.33 1.84 -7.86
N ALA A 250 -12.04 0.60 -8.27
CA ALA A 250 -12.87 -0.54 -7.93
C ALA A 250 -12.90 -0.81 -6.41
N THR A 251 -11.75 -0.67 -5.75
CA THR A 251 -11.62 -0.94 -4.32
C THR A 251 -12.60 -0.12 -3.49
N VAL A 252 -12.81 1.16 -3.84
CA VAL A 252 -13.68 2.04 -3.06
C VAL A 252 -15.18 1.73 -3.23
N GLU A 253 -15.58 0.89 -4.18
CA GLU A 253 -16.99 0.56 -4.47
C GLU A 253 -17.59 -0.44 -3.47
N GLY A 254 -16.78 -1.05 -2.61
CA GLY A 254 -17.25 -1.98 -1.58
C GLY A 254 -16.53 -1.82 -0.25
N PRO A 255 -17.11 -2.35 0.86
CA PRO A 255 -16.49 -2.25 2.17
C PRO A 255 -15.22 -3.11 2.26
N GLY A 256 -14.13 -2.52 2.75
CA GLY A 256 -12.85 -3.20 2.91
C GLY A 256 -12.32 -3.77 1.58
N ALA A 257 -11.96 -5.06 1.58
CA ALA A 257 -11.37 -5.73 0.41
C ALA A 257 -12.39 -6.47 -0.48
N THR A 258 -13.70 -6.20 -0.34
CA THR A 258 -14.74 -6.98 -1.03
C THR A 258 -14.86 -6.70 -2.53
N ALA A 259 -14.41 -5.52 -2.98
CA ALA A 259 -14.50 -5.09 -4.38
C ALA A 259 -13.18 -5.20 -5.17
N LEU A 260 -12.20 -5.93 -4.63
CA LEU A 260 -10.92 -6.16 -5.31
C LEU A 260 -11.12 -6.95 -6.62
N LEU A 261 -10.59 -6.41 -7.69
CA LEU A 261 -10.64 -7.03 -9.02
C LEU A 261 -9.69 -8.23 -9.12
N ASP A 262 -10.11 -9.25 -9.82
CA ASP A 262 -9.22 -10.26 -10.37
C ASP A 262 -8.65 -9.81 -11.72
N ARG A 263 -7.78 -10.62 -12.31
CA ARG A 263 -7.12 -10.33 -13.58
C ARG A 263 -8.10 -10.03 -14.72
N ALA A 264 -9.19 -10.78 -14.80
CA ALA A 264 -10.21 -10.61 -15.83
C ALA A 264 -11.03 -9.34 -15.63
N GLY A 265 -11.43 -9.07 -14.38
CA GLY A 265 -12.14 -7.85 -14.00
C GLY A 265 -11.30 -6.59 -14.25
N LEU A 266 -10.00 -6.63 -13.91
CA LEU A 266 -9.08 -5.54 -14.17
C LEU A 266 -8.95 -5.26 -15.68
N ALA A 267 -8.75 -6.30 -16.49
CA ALA A 267 -8.64 -6.16 -17.94
C ALA A 267 -9.91 -5.57 -18.57
N ALA A 268 -11.08 -6.02 -18.14
CA ALA A 268 -12.36 -5.50 -18.63
C ALA A 268 -12.57 -4.03 -18.25
N ARG A 269 -12.23 -3.66 -17.00
CA ARG A 269 -12.37 -2.28 -16.51
C ARG A 269 -11.38 -1.34 -17.19
N LEU A 270 -10.12 -1.77 -17.36
CA LEU A 270 -9.08 -1.02 -18.08
C LEU A 270 -9.51 -0.74 -19.53
N ALA A 271 -10.03 -1.74 -20.24
CA ALA A 271 -10.54 -1.54 -21.61
C ALA A 271 -11.70 -0.54 -21.68
N ALA A 272 -12.59 -0.51 -20.68
CA ALA A 272 -13.66 0.48 -20.58
C ALA A 272 -13.12 1.89 -20.27
N TYR A 273 -12.15 1.99 -19.38
CA TYR A 273 -11.45 3.21 -19.04
C TYR A 273 -10.76 3.84 -20.25
N GLN A 274 -9.98 3.05 -20.99
CA GLN A 274 -9.28 3.50 -22.21
C GLN A 274 -10.24 4.00 -23.28
N ARG A 275 -11.36 3.29 -23.53
CA ARG A 275 -12.40 3.75 -24.47
C ARG A 275 -13.00 5.10 -24.06
N ARG A 276 -13.19 5.33 -22.77
CA ARG A 276 -13.72 6.60 -22.26
C ARG A 276 -12.75 7.76 -22.46
N LEU A 277 -11.45 7.53 -22.37
CA LEU A 277 -10.44 8.58 -22.59
C LEU A 277 -10.19 8.89 -24.07
N ALA A 278 -10.48 7.94 -24.96
CA ALA A 278 -10.28 8.10 -26.41
C ALA A 278 -11.48 8.80 -27.11
N GLY A 279 -12.62 8.93 -26.48
CA GLY A 279 -13.86 9.54 -27.02
C GLY A 279 -14.23 10.83 -26.36
#